data_ce5f962ce5eefcfa80f00f7f466ed9e7
#
_entry.id   ce5f962ce5eefcfa80f00f7f466ed9e7
#
_cell.length_a   1.000
_cell.length_b   1.000
_cell.length_c   1.000
_cell.angle_alpha   90.00
_cell.angle_beta   90.00
_cell.angle_gamma   90.00
#
_symmetry.space_group_name_H-M   'P 1'
#
loop_
_entity.id
_entity.type
_entity.pdbx_description
1 polymer ?
#
loop_
_entity_poly.entity_id
_entity_poly.type
_entity_poly.pdbx_seq_one_letter_code
_entity_poly.pdbx_strand_id
1 'polypeptide(L)'
;MVRLKIIKCGGVNCYLLSRNGNSILIDTATYKYRDKILDICKKNNVRLIVLTHGHPDHIQNAAFLSSELDIPTAIGEGDEDLIFDRNIDNIKPDGLMGKAIMFFSNADPKFNVVPLFMPSMLLKEGDSLKEFGLDLKVVSLPGHTKGSIGLVSGPSIFVGDALMNIFAPSLPKLYEDRDEAVKSAIKIIGLGGKKIYFGHGNPVDAKELESLQL
;
A
#
# COMPACT_ATOMS: atom_id res chain seq x y z
N MET A 1 -20.25 0.38 11.82
CA MET A 1 -19.42 -0.69 11.22
C MET A 1 -18.62 -0.07 10.07
N VAL A 2 -17.34 -0.41 9.92
CA VAL A 2 -16.55 -0.01 8.75
C VAL A 2 -16.94 -0.90 7.57
N ARG A 3 -17.24 -0.29 6.43
CA ARG A 3 -17.41 -1.01 5.16
C ARG A 3 -16.11 -0.98 4.39
N LEU A 4 -15.72 -2.11 3.85
CA LEU A 4 -14.54 -2.28 3.00
C LEU A 4 -14.98 -2.60 1.56
N LYS A 5 -14.40 -1.90 0.60
CA LYS A 5 -14.47 -2.22 -0.83
C LYS A 5 -13.05 -2.46 -1.35
N ILE A 6 -12.81 -3.65 -1.90
CA ILE A 6 -11.57 -3.98 -2.61
C ILE A 6 -11.71 -3.49 -4.05
N ILE A 7 -10.77 -2.69 -4.52
CA ILE A 7 -10.72 -2.15 -5.88
C ILE A 7 -9.58 -2.87 -6.61
N LYS A 8 -9.93 -3.92 -7.35
CA LYS A 8 -8.95 -4.67 -8.16
C LYS A 8 -8.50 -3.82 -9.35
N CYS A 9 -7.18 -3.63 -9.47
CA CYS A 9 -6.53 -2.82 -10.50
C CYS A 9 -5.43 -3.65 -11.21
N GLY A 10 -5.86 -4.68 -11.95
CA GLY A 10 -4.93 -5.65 -12.51
C GLY A 10 -4.28 -6.49 -11.41
N GLY A 11 -2.96 -6.44 -11.30
CA GLY A 11 -2.21 -7.13 -10.24
C GLY A 11 -2.24 -6.44 -8.88
N VAL A 12 -2.66 -5.16 -8.82
CA VAL A 12 -2.63 -4.33 -7.62
C VAL A 12 -4.01 -4.18 -7.00
N ASN A 13 -4.08 -4.07 -5.68
CA ASN A 13 -5.29 -3.78 -4.93
C ASN A 13 -5.22 -2.38 -4.33
N CYS A 14 -6.29 -1.61 -4.53
CA CYS A 14 -6.59 -0.45 -3.70
C CYS A 14 -7.76 -0.79 -2.77
N TYR A 15 -7.84 -0.12 -1.64
CA TYR A 15 -8.89 -0.38 -0.65
C TYR A 15 -9.61 0.90 -0.30
N LEU A 16 -10.94 0.87 -0.33
CA LEU A 16 -11.77 1.95 0.17
C LEU A 16 -12.43 1.51 1.47
N LEU A 17 -12.09 2.18 2.56
CA LEU A 17 -12.73 2.00 3.84
C LEU A 17 -13.68 3.15 4.09
N SER A 18 -14.91 2.83 4.48
CA SER A 18 -15.97 3.83 4.68
C SER A 18 -16.68 3.63 6.03
N ARG A 19 -16.92 4.75 6.74
CA ARG A 19 -17.69 4.77 7.99
C ARG A 19 -18.39 6.11 8.15
N ASN A 20 -19.68 6.09 8.47
CA ASN A 20 -20.48 7.29 8.79
C ASN A 20 -20.35 8.40 7.72
N GLY A 21 -20.33 8.02 6.43
CA GLY A 21 -20.26 8.98 5.33
C GLY A 21 -18.85 9.50 5.00
N ASN A 22 -17.81 9.10 5.74
CA ASN A 22 -16.40 9.41 5.42
C ASN A 22 -15.69 8.16 4.90
N SER A 23 -14.73 8.37 4.02
CA SER A 23 -13.91 7.27 3.47
C SER A 23 -12.45 7.63 3.41
N ILE A 24 -11.60 6.59 3.49
CA ILE A 24 -10.16 6.66 3.24
C ILE A 24 -9.84 5.70 2.10
N LEU A 25 -9.09 6.17 1.11
CA LEU A 25 -8.54 5.34 0.05
C LEU A 25 -7.12 4.91 0.44
N ILE A 26 -6.82 3.62 0.33
CA ILE A 26 -5.48 3.05 0.48
C ILE A 26 -4.99 2.67 -0.90
N ASP A 27 -3.87 3.22 -1.32
CA ASP A 27 -3.20 3.12 -2.61
C ASP A 27 -4.05 3.61 -3.80
N THR A 28 -3.39 3.86 -4.92
CA THR A 28 -4.00 4.55 -6.07
C THR A 28 -3.80 3.84 -7.40
N ALA A 29 -3.10 2.71 -7.41
CA ALA A 29 -2.77 1.93 -8.60
C ALA A 29 -2.04 2.72 -9.71
N THR A 30 -1.87 2.09 -10.88
CA THR A 30 -1.26 2.72 -12.06
C THR A 30 -2.24 3.62 -12.81
N TYR A 31 -1.72 4.49 -13.69
CA TYR A 31 -2.48 5.44 -14.52
C TYR A 31 -3.65 4.79 -15.28
N LYS A 32 -3.55 3.50 -15.63
CA LYS A 32 -4.59 2.75 -16.36
C LYS A 32 -5.93 2.69 -15.60
N TYR A 33 -5.90 2.85 -14.27
CA TYR A 33 -7.08 2.73 -13.42
C TYR A 33 -7.56 4.06 -12.85
N ARG A 34 -7.00 5.18 -13.32
CA ARG A 34 -7.26 6.54 -12.87
C ARG A 34 -8.74 6.87 -12.80
N ASP A 35 -9.43 6.76 -13.94
CA ASP A 35 -10.84 7.15 -14.04
C ASP A 35 -11.73 6.25 -13.18
N LYS A 36 -11.45 4.95 -13.16
CA LYS A 36 -12.16 3.99 -12.29
C LYS A 36 -12.06 4.36 -10.81
N ILE A 37 -10.85 4.73 -10.35
CA ILE A 37 -10.63 5.08 -8.94
C ILE A 37 -11.29 6.44 -8.65
N LEU A 38 -11.14 7.42 -9.53
CA LEU A 38 -11.77 8.73 -9.39
C LEU A 38 -13.30 8.63 -9.25
N ASP A 39 -13.95 7.84 -10.11
CA ASP A 39 -15.39 7.61 -10.06
C ASP A 39 -15.84 6.98 -8.73
N ILE A 40 -15.03 6.05 -8.20
CA ILE A 40 -15.30 5.45 -6.90
C ILE A 40 -15.14 6.49 -5.79
N CYS A 41 -14.09 7.29 -5.83
CA CYS A 41 -13.81 8.31 -4.81
C CYS A 41 -14.91 9.38 -4.77
N LYS A 42 -15.32 9.90 -5.93
CA LYS A 42 -16.42 10.90 -6.04
C LYS A 42 -17.74 10.42 -5.43
N LYS A 43 -18.01 9.12 -5.50
CA LYS A 43 -19.24 8.51 -4.96
C LYS A 43 -19.19 8.20 -3.45
N ASN A 44 -18.02 8.32 -2.81
CA ASN A 44 -17.83 7.80 -1.45
C ASN A 44 -17.20 8.80 -0.47
N ASN A 45 -17.24 10.10 -0.76
CA ASN A 45 -16.70 11.15 0.13
C ASN A 45 -15.34 10.78 0.74
N VAL A 46 -14.34 10.56 -0.11
CA VAL A 46 -12.97 10.28 0.33
C VAL A 46 -12.37 11.52 0.95
N ARG A 47 -11.78 11.38 2.14
CA ARG A 47 -11.21 12.47 2.94
C ARG A 47 -9.69 12.43 3.01
N LEU A 48 -9.08 11.29 2.66
CA LEU A 48 -7.65 11.06 2.70
C LEU A 48 -7.27 9.94 1.74
N ILE A 49 -6.15 10.10 1.06
CA ILE A 49 -5.44 9.04 0.35
C ILE A 49 -4.25 8.63 1.19
N VAL A 50 -4.15 7.36 1.57
CA VAL A 50 -2.99 6.80 2.26
C VAL A 50 -2.24 5.90 1.28
N LEU A 51 -0.96 6.13 1.14
CA LEU A 51 -0.06 5.36 0.31
C LEU A 51 0.76 4.43 1.20
N THR A 52 0.70 3.13 0.92
CA THR A 52 1.39 2.13 1.75
C THR A 52 2.90 2.20 1.58
N HIS A 53 3.37 2.59 0.40
CA HIS A 53 4.78 2.79 0.07
C HIS A 53 4.94 3.55 -1.25
N GLY A 54 6.16 3.89 -1.64
CA GLY A 54 6.48 4.82 -2.75
C GLY A 54 6.56 4.20 -4.15
N HIS A 55 6.18 2.93 -4.40
CA HIS A 55 6.29 2.35 -5.74
C HIS A 55 5.18 2.82 -6.70
N PRO A 56 5.49 2.90 -8.01
CA PRO A 56 4.59 3.50 -9.01
C PRO A 56 3.19 2.88 -9.04
N ASP A 57 3.07 1.58 -8.94
CA ASP A 57 1.80 0.88 -8.98
C ASP A 57 0.92 1.10 -7.74
N HIS A 58 1.44 1.79 -6.73
CA HIS A 58 0.68 2.23 -5.55
C HIS A 58 0.40 3.73 -5.55
N ILE A 59 1.29 4.56 -6.11
CA ILE A 59 1.22 6.02 -5.96
C ILE A 59 0.90 6.78 -7.26
N GLN A 60 0.90 6.16 -8.44
CA GLN A 60 0.93 6.84 -9.74
C GLN A 60 -0.26 7.77 -9.99
N ASN A 61 -1.41 7.52 -9.35
CA ASN A 61 -2.57 8.40 -9.47
C ASN A 61 -2.75 9.35 -8.26
N ALA A 62 -1.86 9.33 -7.27
CA ALA A 62 -2.02 10.11 -6.04
C ALA A 62 -2.12 11.61 -6.29
N ALA A 63 -1.19 12.18 -7.05
CA ALA A 63 -1.20 13.59 -7.42
C ALA A 63 -2.50 14.01 -8.12
N PHE A 64 -2.93 13.23 -9.10
CA PHE A 64 -4.15 13.50 -9.87
C PHE A 64 -5.40 13.42 -8.99
N LEU A 65 -5.55 12.36 -8.21
CA LEU A 65 -6.72 12.15 -7.36
C LEU A 65 -6.80 13.19 -6.24
N SER A 66 -5.66 13.55 -5.64
CA SER A 66 -5.58 14.60 -4.61
C SER A 66 -6.05 15.95 -5.17
N SER A 67 -5.58 16.32 -6.36
CA SER A 67 -5.97 17.58 -7.05
C SER A 67 -7.44 17.57 -7.44
N GLU A 68 -7.94 16.49 -8.06
CA GLU A 68 -9.34 16.41 -8.55
C GLU A 68 -10.38 16.38 -7.43
N LEU A 69 -10.00 15.89 -6.26
CA LEU A 69 -10.91 15.71 -5.13
C LEU A 69 -10.69 16.75 -4.03
N ASP A 70 -9.65 17.56 -4.14
CA ASP A 70 -9.20 18.53 -3.11
C ASP A 70 -9.04 17.86 -1.74
N ILE A 71 -8.28 16.76 -1.70
CA ILE A 71 -8.06 15.96 -0.50
C ILE A 71 -6.57 15.72 -0.25
N PRO A 72 -6.15 15.61 1.04
CA PRO A 72 -4.77 15.34 1.39
C PRO A 72 -4.31 13.93 1.00
N THR A 73 -2.99 13.79 0.85
CA THR A 73 -2.29 12.52 0.71
C THR A 73 -1.37 12.29 1.90
N ALA A 74 -1.20 11.03 2.29
CA ALA A 74 -0.28 10.62 3.33
C ALA A 74 0.54 9.41 2.86
N ILE A 75 1.82 9.35 3.27
CA ILE A 75 2.74 8.24 2.99
C ILE A 75 3.59 7.98 4.22
N GLY A 76 4.16 6.79 4.36
CA GLY A 76 5.09 6.50 5.45
C GLY A 76 6.37 7.33 5.36
N GLU A 77 6.85 7.81 6.51
CA GLU A 77 8.13 8.53 6.60
C GLU A 77 9.27 7.65 6.07
N GLY A 78 10.05 8.21 5.15
CA GLY A 78 11.16 7.52 4.49
C GLY A 78 10.87 7.09 3.05
N ASP A 79 9.62 7.16 2.58
CA ASP A 79 9.24 6.88 1.19
C ASP A 79 8.88 8.16 0.41
N GLU A 80 8.82 9.32 1.06
CA GLU A 80 8.57 10.59 0.39
C GLU A 80 9.62 10.90 -0.68
N ASP A 81 10.86 10.54 -0.44
CA ASP A 81 11.96 10.78 -1.38
C ASP A 81 11.79 9.97 -2.68
N LEU A 82 11.15 8.80 -2.64
CA LEU A 82 10.85 7.99 -3.82
C LEU A 82 9.89 8.67 -4.81
N ILE A 83 9.11 9.65 -4.36
CA ILE A 83 8.24 10.47 -5.22
C ILE A 83 9.08 11.41 -6.10
N PHE A 84 10.20 11.91 -5.57
CA PHE A 84 11.05 12.91 -6.23
C PHE A 84 12.20 12.30 -7.01
N ASP A 85 12.81 11.24 -6.49
CA ASP A 85 13.93 10.56 -7.14
C ASP A 85 13.78 9.03 -7.05
N ARG A 86 13.42 8.43 -8.18
CA ARG A 86 13.30 6.98 -8.31
C ARG A 86 14.64 6.24 -8.33
N ASN A 87 15.74 6.96 -8.57
CA ASN A 87 17.07 6.34 -8.62
C ASN A 87 17.63 5.97 -7.24
N ILE A 88 17.02 6.48 -6.17
CA ILE A 88 17.39 6.11 -4.80
C ILE A 88 16.79 4.75 -4.37
N ASP A 89 15.87 4.20 -5.15
CA ASP A 89 15.25 2.90 -4.89
C ASP A 89 16.28 1.78 -5.07
N ASN A 90 16.75 1.22 -3.95
CA ASN A 90 17.77 0.17 -3.90
C ASN A 90 17.14 -1.24 -3.89
N ILE A 91 16.01 -1.40 -4.55
CA ILE A 91 15.24 -2.63 -4.52
C ILE A 91 15.99 -3.82 -5.14
N LYS A 92 15.96 -4.95 -4.47
CA LYS A 92 16.59 -6.20 -4.87
C LYS A 92 15.55 -7.27 -5.15
N PRO A 93 15.71 -8.05 -6.23
CA PRO A 93 14.77 -9.12 -6.54
C PRO A 93 15.04 -10.39 -5.72
N ASP A 94 13.97 -11.01 -5.19
CA ASP A 94 14.02 -12.32 -4.54
C ASP A 94 13.78 -13.44 -5.56
N GLY A 95 14.81 -14.23 -5.78
CA GLY A 95 14.77 -15.40 -6.67
C GLY A 95 14.41 -15.08 -8.14
N LEU A 96 13.96 -16.10 -8.86
CA LEU A 96 13.59 -15.97 -10.29
C LEU A 96 12.31 -15.14 -10.46
N MET A 97 11.36 -15.25 -9.54
CA MET A 97 10.11 -14.51 -9.62
C MET A 97 10.35 -13.01 -9.43
N GLY A 98 11.14 -12.61 -8.44
CA GLY A 98 11.51 -11.21 -8.24
C GLY A 98 12.22 -10.62 -9.47
N LYS A 99 13.15 -11.37 -10.08
CA LYS A 99 13.81 -10.97 -11.34
C LYS A 99 12.81 -10.78 -12.48
N ALA A 100 11.82 -11.67 -12.62
CA ALA A 100 10.79 -11.54 -13.63
C ALA A 100 9.91 -10.32 -13.39
N ILE A 101 9.46 -10.08 -12.15
CA ILE A 101 8.66 -8.90 -11.78
C ILE A 101 9.44 -7.62 -12.12
N MET A 102 10.70 -7.52 -11.69
CA MET A 102 11.56 -6.36 -11.96
C MET A 102 11.74 -6.14 -13.46
N PHE A 103 11.96 -7.20 -14.25
CA PHE A 103 12.09 -7.08 -15.69
C PHE A 103 10.82 -6.53 -16.35
N PHE A 104 9.64 -7.06 -16.00
CA PHE A 104 8.37 -6.60 -16.58
C PHE A 104 7.98 -5.19 -16.10
N SER A 105 8.27 -4.82 -14.86
CA SER A 105 8.05 -3.46 -14.34
C SER A 105 8.90 -2.44 -15.10
N ASN A 106 10.13 -2.79 -15.47
CA ASN A 106 11.02 -1.90 -16.23
C ASN A 106 10.71 -1.89 -17.74
N ALA A 107 9.94 -2.85 -18.26
CA ALA A 107 9.61 -2.94 -19.68
C ALA A 107 8.55 -1.93 -20.13
N ASP A 108 7.71 -1.41 -19.24
CA ASP A 108 6.74 -0.34 -19.54
C ASP A 108 7.29 1.03 -19.12
N PRO A 109 7.74 1.88 -20.06
CA PRO A 109 8.29 3.20 -19.72
C PRO A 109 7.29 4.08 -18.93
N LYS A 110 5.98 3.89 -19.13
CA LYS A 110 4.95 4.65 -18.43
C LYS A 110 4.75 4.17 -16.99
N PHE A 111 5.15 2.96 -16.68
CA PHE A 111 5.04 2.41 -15.33
C PHE A 111 5.87 3.23 -14.34
N ASN A 112 7.08 3.62 -14.72
CA ASN A 112 8.01 4.33 -13.87
C ASN A 112 7.78 5.87 -13.83
N VAL A 113 6.84 6.40 -14.62
CA VAL A 113 6.53 7.82 -14.60
C VAL A 113 5.50 8.11 -13.50
N VAL A 114 5.94 8.67 -12.39
CA VAL A 114 5.09 9.14 -11.30
C VAL A 114 5.02 10.67 -11.37
N PRO A 115 3.82 11.26 -11.48
CA PRO A 115 3.67 12.71 -11.37
C PRO A 115 4.13 13.19 -9.99
N LEU A 116 4.98 14.22 -9.96
CA LEU A 116 5.49 14.78 -8.70
C LEU A 116 4.36 15.40 -7.87
N PHE A 117 4.39 15.17 -6.58
CA PHE A 117 3.51 15.81 -5.59
C PHE A 117 4.20 15.84 -4.22
N MET A 118 3.75 16.77 -3.38
CA MET A 118 4.14 16.79 -1.97
C MET A 118 3.07 16.08 -1.16
N PRO A 119 3.40 14.99 -0.44
CA PRO A 119 2.47 14.40 0.51
C PRO A 119 2.11 15.42 1.59
N SER A 120 0.84 15.50 1.94
CA SER A 120 0.36 16.41 2.98
C SER A 120 0.79 15.97 4.38
N MET A 121 1.05 14.67 4.54
CA MET A 121 1.39 14.07 5.83
C MET A 121 2.43 12.95 5.64
N LEU A 122 3.40 12.89 6.57
CA LEU A 122 4.30 11.76 6.75
C LEU A 122 3.83 10.96 7.96
N LEU A 123 3.56 9.67 7.76
CA LEU A 123 2.99 8.79 8.78
C LEU A 123 4.08 7.96 9.45
N LYS A 124 3.90 7.75 10.76
CA LYS A 124 4.81 6.99 11.61
C LYS A 124 4.08 5.89 12.37
N GLU A 125 4.86 5.00 12.96
CA GLU A 125 4.36 3.97 13.88
C GLU A 125 3.42 4.58 14.94
N GLY A 126 2.21 4.04 15.03
CA GLY A 126 1.24 4.41 16.05
C GLY A 126 0.33 5.57 15.70
N ASP A 127 0.55 6.29 14.59
CA ASP A 127 -0.33 7.37 14.15
C ASP A 127 -1.76 6.90 13.97
N SER A 128 -2.70 7.80 14.22
CA SER A 128 -4.15 7.53 14.14
C SER A 128 -4.80 8.41 13.09
N LEU A 129 -5.64 7.82 12.25
CA LEU A 129 -6.38 8.53 11.21
C LEU A 129 -7.84 8.82 11.61
N LYS A 130 -8.12 8.88 12.91
CA LYS A 130 -9.47 9.16 13.46
C LYS A 130 -10.03 10.50 13.02
N GLU A 131 -9.19 11.50 12.83
CA GLU A 131 -9.58 12.83 12.34
C GLU A 131 -10.25 12.79 10.96
N PHE A 132 -9.93 11.78 10.13
CA PHE A 132 -10.56 11.54 8.84
C PHE A 132 -11.82 10.67 8.93
N GLY A 133 -12.31 10.40 10.16
CA GLY A 133 -13.58 9.70 10.43
C GLY A 133 -13.48 8.18 10.54
N LEU A 134 -12.28 7.59 10.43
CA LEU A 134 -12.03 6.15 10.54
C LEU A 134 -11.00 5.83 11.62
N ASP A 135 -11.29 4.83 12.44
CA ASP A 135 -10.35 4.31 13.44
C ASP A 135 -9.35 3.38 12.77
N LEU A 136 -8.34 3.99 12.15
CA LEU A 136 -7.20 3.34 11.52
C LEU A 136 -5.94 3.71 12.28
N LYS A 137 -5.12 2.71 12.57
CA LYS A 137 -3.81 2.89 13.20
C LYS A 137 -2.71 2.51 12.21
N VAL A 138 -1.70 3.35 12.11
CA VAL A 138 -0.50 3.11 11.27
C VAL A 138 0.45 2.16 11.98
N VAL A 139 1.02 1.23 11.23
CA VAL A 139 2.12 0.37 11.66
C VAL A 139 3.25 0.46 10.63
N SER A 140 4.47 0.71 11.07
CA SER A 140 5.64 0.71 10.20
C SER A 140 6.03 -0.71 9.86
N LEU A 141 6.24 -0.98 8.58
CA LEU A 141 6.55 -2.30 8.02
C LEU A 141 7.71 -2.21 7.01
N PRO A 142 8.88 -1.70 7.44
CA PRO A 142 10.02 -1.53 6.53
C PRO A 142 10.50 -2.87 5.96
N GLY A 143 11.25 -2.77 4.85
CA GLY A 143 11.92 -3.91 4.22
C GLY A 143 11.62 -4.02 2.73
N HIS A 144 10.35 -3.96 2.30
CA HIS A 144 10.03 -3.79 0.88
C HIS A 144 10.54 -2.43 0.40
N THR A 145 10.12 -1.36 1.05
CA THR A 145 10.79 -0.05 1.04
C THR A 145 11.08 0.39 2.47
N LYS A 146 11.90 1.42 2.62
CA LYS A 146 12.27 1.98 3.93
C LYS A 146 11.06 2.56 4.67
N GLY A 147 10.17 3.26 3.96
CA GLY A 147 8.98 3.90 4.50
C GLY A 147 7.70 3.09 4.36
N SER A 148 7.77 1.79 4.04
CA SER A 148 6.58 0.93 3.97
C SER A 148 5.77 0.96 5.26
N ILE A 149 4.46 1.16 5.14
CA ILE A 149 3.51 1.14 6.25
C ILE A 149 2.35 0.18 6.01
N GLY A 150 1.76 -0.29 7.09
CA GLY A 150 0.46 -0.95 7.10
C GLY A 150 -0.58 -0.15 7.87
N LEU A 151 -1.84 -0.54 7.74
CA LEU A 151 -2.97 0.07 8.44
C LEU A 151 -3.78 -1.01 9.16
N VAL A 152 -4.10 -0.76 10.43
CA VAL A 152 -4.92 -1.66 11.25
C VAL A 152 -6.29 -1.02 11.48
N SER A 153 -7.36 -1.76 11.15
CA SER A 153 -8.76 -1.38 11.38
C SER A 153 -9.52 -2.53 12.02
N GLY A 154 -9.64 -2.52 13.34
CA GLY A 154 -10.23 -3.64 14.07
C GLY A 154 -9.54 -4.96 13.74
N PRO A 155 -10.24 -5.99 13.19
CA PRO A 155 -9.64 -7.27 12.86
C PRO A 155 -8.89 -7.29 11.50
N SER A 156 -8.93 -6.20 10.73
CA SER A 156 -8.35 -6.12 9.39
C SER A 156 -6.99 -5.42 9.41
N ILE A 157 -6.00 -6.01 8.73
CA ILE A 157 -4.66 -5.44 8.56
C ILE A 157 -4.38 -5.31 7.07
N PHE A 158 -4.06 -4.09 6.63
CA PHE A 158 -3.65 -3.76 5.27
C PHE A 158 -2.14 -3.60 5.29
N VAL A 159 -1.43 -4.47 4.59
CA VAL A 159 0.03 -4.58 4.73
C VAL A 159 0.81 -4.02 3.54
N GLY A 160 0.11 -3.49 2.51
CA GLY A 160 0.77 -3.11 1.27
C GLY A 160 1.57 -4.28 0.71
N ASP A 161 2.82 -4.01 0.37
CA ASP A 161 3.77 -5.00 -0.16
C ASP A 161 4.78 -5.51 0.89
N ALA A 162 4.56 -5.22 2.19
CA ALA A 162 5.35 -5.85 3.25
C ALA A 162 5.17 -7.39 3.27
N LEU A 163 4.03 -7.88 2.76
CA LEU A 163 3.77 -9.26 2.38
C LEU A 163 3.02 -9.29 1.05
N MET A 164 3.14 -10.37 0.29
CA MET A 164 2.43 -10.61 -0.97
C MET A 164 1.67 -11.93 -0.93
N ASN A 165 0.59 -12.04 -1.74
CA ASN A 165 -0.15 -13.28 -1.93
C ASN A 165 -0.44 -13.53 -3.43
N ILE A 166 0.62 -13.70 -4.21
CA ILE A 166 0.48 -13.96 -5.66
C ILE A 166 -0.03 -15.38 -5.89
N PHE A 167 0.61 -16.39 -5.30
CA PHE A 167 0.20 -17.80 -5.33
C PHE A 167 -0.09 -18.32 -3.93
N ALA A 168 0.70 -17.88 -2.95
CA ALA A 168 0.55 -18.14 -1.53
C ALA A 168 1.14 -16.95 -0.76
N PRO A 169 0.77 -16.76 0.53
CA PRO A 169 1.39 -15.74 1.37
C PRO A 169 2.91 -15.92 1.41
N SER A 170 3.64 -14.84 1.16
CA SER A 170 5.10 -14.84 1.13
C SER A 170 5.68 -13.48 1.52
N LEU A 171 6.97 -13.45 1.84
CA LEU A 171 7.74 -12.21 1.87
C LEU A 171 7.65 -11.50 0.51
N PRO A 172 7.89 -10.18 0.44
CA PRO A 172 7.91 -9.44 -0.81
C PRO A 172 8.93 -10.06 -1.77
N LYS A 173 8.60 -10.06 -3.07
CA LYS A 173 9.52 -10.57 -4.12
C LYS A 173 10.53 -9.53 -4.59
N LEU A 174 10.33 -8.29 -4.16
CA LEU A 174 11.23 -7.17 -4.30
C LEU A 174 11.39 -6.54 -2.92
N TYR A 175 12.61 -6.22 -2.49
CA TYR A 175 12.87 -5.60 -1.18
C TYR A 175 14.15 -4.76 -1.23
N GLU A 176 14.20 -3.71 -0.43
CA GLU A 176 15.43 -2.97 -0.13
C GLU A 176 16.27 -3.70 0.92
N ASP A 177 15.59 -4.20 1.97
CA ASP A 177 16.21 -4.89 3.11
C ASP A 177 15.40 -6.16 3.48
N ARG A 178 16.02 -7.33 3.29
CA ARG A 178 15.36 -8.61 3.57
C ARG A 178 15.16 -8.85 5.06
N ASP A 179 16.12 -8.45 5.89
CA ASP A 179 16.06 -8.69 7.33
C ASP A 179 14.95 -7.84 7.98
N GLU A 180 14.80 -6.59 7.52
CA GLU A 180 13.67 -5.73 7.92
C GLU A 180 12.34 -6.29 7.40
N ALA A 181 12.29 -6.84 6.18
CA ALA A 181 11.07 -7.48 5.65
C ALA A 181 10.66 -8.70 6.50
N VAL A 182 11.60 -9.49 6.98
CA VAL A 182 11.35 -10.62 7.91
C VAL A 182 10.80 -10.11 9.25
N LYS A 183 11.41 -9.06 9.82
CA LYS A 183 10.92 -8.45 11.07
C LYS A 183 9.50 -7.90 10.91
N SER A 184 9.22 -7.26 9.78
CA SER A 184 7.89 -6.75 9.44
C SER A 184 6.86 -7.89 9.32
N ALA A 185 7.23 -9.01 8.70
CA ALA A 185 6.37 -10.21 8.63
C ALA A 185 6.04 -10.76 10.01
N ILE A 186 7.05 -10.90 10.88
CA ILE A 186 6.87 -11.35 12.28
C ILE A 186 5.94 -10.38 13.02
N LYS A 187 6.13 -9.07 12.84
CA LYS A 187 5.29 -8.04 13.43
C LYS A 187 3.83 -8.16 12.97
N ILE A 188 3.58 -8.36 11.67
CA ILE A 188 2.23 -8.54 11.11
C ILE A 188 1.53 -9.73 11.78
N ILE A 189 2.21 -10.88 11.91
CA ILE A 189 1.68 -12.07 12.60
C ILE A 189 1.34 -11.74 14.05
N GLY A 190 2.21 -11.00 14.75
CA GLY A 190 2.03 -10.60 16.14
C GLY A 190 0.91 -9.58 16.40
N LEU A 191 0.42 -8.87 15.37
CA LEU A 191 -0.68 -7.89 15.53
C LEU A 191 -2.03 -8.54 15.89
N GLY A 192 -2.19 -9.85 15.77
CA GLY A 192 -3.42 -10.56 16.16
C GLY A 192 -4.65 -10.24 15.31
N GLY A 193 -4.47 -9.74 14.08
CA GLY A 193 -5.54 -9.54 13.13
C GLY A 193 -6.23 -10.85 12.72
N LYS A 194 -7.42 -10.74 12.12
CA LYS A 194 -8.15 -11.90 11.58
C LYS A 194 -8.05 -12.00 10.07
N LYS A 195 -7.90 -10.86 9.39
CA LYS A 195 -7.86 -10.79 7.91
C LYS A 195 -6.72 -9.90 7.45
N ILE A 196 -5.92 -10.41 6.54
CA ILE A 196 -4.76 -9.70 5.97
C ILE A 196 -5.08 -9.31 4.53
N TYR A 197 -4.83 -8.05 4.19
CA TYR A 197 -5.06 -7.46 2.88
C TYR A 197 -3.73 -6.97 2.31
N PHE A 198 -3.37 -7.47 1.14
CA PHE A 198 -2.08 -7.26 0.47
C PHE A 198 -2.19 -6.22 -0.65
N GLY A 199 -1.10 -5.56 -0.99
CA GLY A 199 -0.99 -4.80 -2.23
C GLY A 199 -1.19 -5.70 -3.45
N HIS A 200 -0.64 -6.91 -3.43
CA HIS A 200 -0.79 -7.90 -4.49
C HIS A 200 -1.39 -9.21 -4.00
N GLY A 201 -2.39 -9.71 -4.72
CA GLY A 201 -3.03 -10.99 -4.44
C GLY A 201 -4.36 -10.88 -3.68
N ASN A 202 -4.90 -12.01 -3.25
CA ASN A 202 -6.17 -12.06 -2.53
C ASN A 202 -5.96 -11.96 -1.02
N PRO A 203 -6.93 -11.37 -0.28
CA PRO A 203 -6.88 -11.38 1.18
C PRO A 203 -6.95 -12.81 1.73
N VAL A 204 -6.26 -13.05 2.85
CA VAL A 204 -6.28 -14.34 3.56
C VAL A 204 -6.71 -14.17 5.01
N ASP A 205 -7.09 -15.26 5.65
CA ASP A 205 -7.19 -15.29 7.11
C ASP A 205 -5.78 -15.31 7.74
N ALA A 206 -5.61 -14.60 8.84
CA ALA A 206 -4.28 -14.45 9.46
C ALA A 206 -3.63 -15.80 9.81
N LYS A 207 -4.43 -16.85 10.05
CA LYS A 207 -3.94 -18.21 10.28
C LYS A 207 -3.14 -18.78 9.12
N GLU A 208 -3.41 -18.33 7.89
CA GLU A 208 -2.66 -18.78 6.71
C GLU A 208 -1.22 -18.26 6.70
N LEU A 209 -0.92 -17.21 7.50
CA LEU A 209 0.45 -16.73 7.69
C LEU A 209 1.29 -17.60 8.62
N GLU A 210 0.69 -18.53 9.38
CA GLU A 210 1.42 -19.46 10.26
C GLU A 210 2.35 -20.39 9.45
N SER A 211 2.04 -20.60 8.17
CA SER A 211 2.86 -21.39 7.24
C SER A 211 3.91 -20.57 6.48
N LEU A 212 4.02 -19.27 6.77
CA LEU A 212 4.95 -18.37 6.08
C LEU A 212 6.41 -18.80 6.33
N GLN A 213 7.14 -19.08 5.27
CA GLN A 213 8.59 -19.32 5.34
C GLN A 213 9.32 -17.99 5.40
N LEU A 214 9.95 -17.69 6.51
CA LEU A 214 10.69 -16.46 6.81
C LEU A 214 12.18 -16.59 6.51
#